data_b167f5e42471a58cb413883e45d61182
#
_entry.id   b167f5e42471a58cb413883e45d61182
#
_cell.length_a   1.000
_cell.length_b   1.000
_cell.length_c   1.000
_cell.angle_alpha   90.00
_cell.angle_beta   90.00
_cell.angle_gamma   90.00
#
_symmetry.space_group_name_H-M   'P 1'
#
loop_
_entity.id
_entity.type
_entity.pdbx_description
1 polymer ?
#
loop_
_entity_poly.entity_id
_entity_poly.type
_entity_poly.pdbx_seq_one_letter_code
_entity_poly.pdbx_strand_id
1 'polypeptide(L)'
;MKIQDQAVVTMTYVLRENDENGPILQETTKENPFVCIFGMHQLLPKFEENLMGKEPGDHYAFHLTPEEGYGERDENYIMDLDKSMFMQNNVLMDMVKVGAQLMMQTSDGRPIAGIVREIGDKHVKMDFNHDMAGKHLHFSGEILDVRESTDEDFGAGGCAGCGGDCGSGCEGGCEGCH
;
A
#
# COMPACT_ATOMS: atom_id res chain seq x y z
N MET A 1 -20.29 -18.13 3.38
CA MET A 1 -20.84 -16.82 3.82
C MET A 1 -20.50 -15.82 2.74
N LYS A 2 -21.38 -14.88 2.44
CA LYS A 2 -21.10 -13.83 1.43
C LYS A 2 -20.33 -12.68 2.05
N ILE A 3 -19.53 -12.04 1.25
CA ILE A 3 -18.83 -10.82 1.67
C ILE A 3 -19.87 -9.73 1.96
N GLN A 4 -19.82 -9.18 3.14
CA GLN A 4 -20.67 -8.08 3.62
C GLN A 4 -19.83 -7.11 4.46
N ASP A 5 -20.42 -6.00 4.86
CA ASP A 5 -19.75 -5.04 5.75
C ASP A 5 -19.30 -5.73 7.04
N GLN A 6 -18.12 -5.39 7.50
CA GLN A 6 -17.47 -5.98 8.68
C GLN A 6 -17.13 -7.47 8.55
N ALA A 7 -17.05 -8.01 7.33
CA ALA A 7 -16.52 -9.35 7.11
C ALA A 7 -15.00 -9.34 6.97
N VAL A 8 -14.36 -10.34 7.59
CA VAL A 8 -12.95 -10.63 7.35
C VAL A 8 -12.86 -11.53 6.14
N VAL A 9 -12.16 -11.07 5.13
CA VAL A 9 -11.99 -11.80 3.87
C VAL A 9 -10.53 -12.19 3.71
N THR A 10 -10.34 -13.46 3.47
CA THR A 10 -9.04 -14.02 3.10
C THR A 10 -9.05 -14.33 1.62
N MET A 11 -8.16 -13.71 0.87
CA MET A 11 -8.13 -13.86 -0.59
C MET A 11 -6.71 -13.85 -1.13
N THR A 12 -6.57 -14.33 -2.33
CA THR A 12 -5.38 -14.08 -3.15
C THR A 12 -5.71 -13.01 -4.18
N TYR A 13 -4.73 -12.21 -4.56
CA TYR A 13 -4.87 -11.30 -5.68
C TYR A 13 -3.58 -11.19 -6.48
N VAL A 14 -3.74 -10.87 -7.72
CA VAL A 14 -2.67 -10.44 -8.62
C VAL A 14 -3.04 -9.08 -9.16
N LEU A 15 -2.21 -8.11 -8.86
CA LEU A 15 -2.34 -6.75 -9.36
C LEU A 15 -1.42 -6.56 -10.56
N ARG A 16 -2.01 -6.19 -11.68
CA ARG A 16 -1.30 -5.92 -12.93
C ARG A 16 -1.52 -4.48 -13.38
N GLU A 17 -0.56 -3.97 -14.11
CA GLU A 17 -0.68 -2.67 -14.74
C GLU A 17 -1.42 -2.78 -16.06
N ASN A 18 -2.37 -1.90 -16.30
CA ASN A 18 -3.22 -1.75 -17.47
C ASN A 18 -4.26 -2.86 -17.64
N ASP A 19 -3.86 -4.08 -17.88
CA ASP A 19 -4.76 -5.20 -18.21
C ASP A 19 -4.25 -6.55 -17.66
N GLU A 20 -4.98 -7.62 -17.97
CA GLU A 20 -4.65 -8.98 -17.55
C GLU A 20 -3.30 -9.50 -18.07
N ASN A 21 -2.76 -8.89 -19.14
CA ASN A 21 -1.46 -9.23 -19.73
C ASN A 21 -0.34 -8.28 -19.30
N GLY A 22 -0.68 -7.24 -18.52
CA GLY A 22 0.27 -6.26 -18.04
C GLY A 22 1.29 -6.82 -17.05
N PRO A 23 2.35 -6.07 -16.76
CA PRO A 23 3.33 -6.49 -15.75
C PRO A 23 2.67 -6.63 -14.38
N ILE A 24 3.07 -7.67 -13.64
CA ILE A 24 2.62 -7.88 -12.27
C ILE A 24 3.28 -6.82 -11.38
N LEU A 25 2.46 -6.01 -10.73
CA LEU A 25 2.91 -5.00 -9.77
C LEU A 25 2.97 -5.59 -8.36
N GLN A 26 1.99 -6.42 -8.02
CA GLN A 26 1.90 -7.08 -6.73
C GLN A 26 1.11 -8.37 -6.88
N GLU A 27 1.49 -9.39 -6.11
CA GLU A 27 0.76 -10.65 -6.05
C GLU A 27 0.79 -11.22 -4.63
N THR A 28 -0.26 -11.96 -4.30
CA THR A 28 -0.33 -12.76 -3.08
C THR A 28 -0.60 -14.20 -3.43
N THR A 29 -0.15 -15.12 -2.60
CA THR A 29 -0.28 -16.56 -2.81
C THR A 29 -1.18 -17.20 -1.77
N LYS A 30 -1.60 -18.44 -2.01
CA LYS A 30 -2.37 -19.22 -1.01
C LYS A 30 -1.57 -19.49 0.27
N GLU A 31 -0.24 -19.44 0.21
CA GLU A 31 0.64 -19.59 1.38
C GLU A 31 0.75 -18.29 2.19
N ASN A 32 0.64 -17.14 1.51
CA ASN A 32 0.60 -15.81 2.08
C ASN A 32 -0.61 -15.05 1.54
N PRO A 33 -1.82 -15.40 1.96
CA PRO A 33 -3.02 -14.75 1.49
C PRO A 33 -3.13 -13.33 2.04
N PHE A 34 -3.84 -12.49 1.32
CA PHE A 34 -4.22 -11.18 1.81
C PHE A 34 -5.46 -11.28 2.69
N VAL A 35 -5.38 -10.75 3.89
CA VAL A 35 -6.48 -10.73 4.85
C VAL A 35 -6.87 -9.28 5.12
N CYS A 36 -8.13 -8.97 4.94
CA CYS A 36 -8.65 -7.62 5.17
C CYS A 36 -10.06 -7.64 5.76
N ILE A 37 -10.44 -6.53 6.37
CA ILE A 37 -11.78 -6.32 6.91
C ILE A 37 -12.51 -5.37 5.96
N PHE A 38 -13.64 -5.80 5.43
CA PHE A 38 -14.49 -4.99 4.56
C PHE A 38 -15.26 -3.95 5.37
N GLY A 39 -15.54 -2.80 4.76
CA GLY A 39 -16.28 -1.71 5.42
C GLY A 39 -15.47 -0.82 6.34
N MET A 40 -14.17 -1.07 6.51
CA MET A 40 -13.27 -0.24 7.31
C MET A 40 -12.53 0.84 6.50
N HIS A 41 -12.87 1.00 5.23
CA HIS A 41 -12.18 1.91 4.28
C HIS A 41 -10.66 1.70 4.21
N GLN A 42 -10.20 0.49 4.49
CA GLN A 42 -8.80 0.10 4.35
C GLN A 42 -8.43 -0.23 2.90
N LEU A 43 -9.43 -0.55 2.11
CA LEU A 43 -9.32 -0.88 0.69
C LEU A 43 -9.90 0.24 -0.16
N LEU A 44 -9.61 0.18 -1.44
CA LEU A 44 -10.23 1.07 -2.41
C LEU A 44 -11.74 0.81 -2.45
N PRO A 45 -12.60 1.86 -2.41
CA PRO A 45 -14.04 1.68 -2.38
C PRO A 45 -14.57 0.83 -3.53
N LYS A 46 -14.03 1.00 -4.72
CA LYS A 46 -14.39 0.19 -5.90
C LYS A 46 -13.92 -1.24 -5.80
N PHE A 47 -12.83 -1.51 -5.10
CA PHE A 47 -12.37 -2.87 -4.81
C PHE A 47 -13.38 -3.59 -3.90
N GLU A 48 -13.82 -2.94 -2.84
CA GLU A 48 -14.84 -3.48 -1.94
C GLU A 48 -16.15 -3.72 -2.68
N GLU A 49 -16.63 -2.75 -3.47
CA GLU A 49 -17.88 -2.83 -4.23
C GLU A 49 -17.92 -4.04 -5.21
N ASN A 50 -16.80 -4.29 -5.89
CA ASN A 50 -16.70 -5.41 -6.84
C ASN A 50 -16.65 -6.79 -6.16
N LEU A 51 -16.28 -6.85 -4.91
CA LEU A 51 -16.20 -8.11 -4.15
C LEU A 51 -17.39 -8.36 -3.24
N MET A 52 -18.19 -7.32 -2.94
CA MET A 52 -19.42 -7.46 -2.14
C MET A 52 -20.36 -8.51 -2.72
N GLY A 53 -20.84 -9.40 -1.85
CA GLY A 53 -21.78 -10.45 -2.20
C GLY A 53 -21.18 -11.70 -2.83
N LYS A 54 -19.87 -11.76 -3.03
CA LYS A 54 -19.15 -12.96 -3.46
C LYS A 54 -18.99 -13.96 -2.32
N GLU A 55 -18.70 -15.19 -2.67
CA GLU A 55 -18.57 -16.32 -1.73
C GLU A 55 -17.13 -16.91 -1.77
N PRO A 56 -16.71 -17.62 -0.71
CA PRO A 56 -15.45 -18.38 -0.75
C PRO A 56 -15.43 -19.36 -1.93
N GLY A 57 -14.32 -19.37 -2.66
CA GLY A 57 -14.15 -20.15 -3.88
C GLY A 57 -14.48 -19.39 -5.16
N ASP A 58 -15.05 -18.18 -5.05
CA ASP A 58 -15.31 -17.36 -6.22
C ASP A 58 -14.01 -16.69 -6.72
N HIS A 59 -13.86 -16.72 -8.03
CA HIS A 59 -12.85 -15.95 -8.72
C HIS A 59 -13.38 -14.55 -9.03
N TYR A 60 -12.49 -13.60 -9.02
CA TYR A 60 -12.82 -12.24 -9.43
C TYR A 60 -11.75 -11.67 -10.37
N ALA A 61 -12.20 -10.82 -11.26
CA ALA A 61 -11.33 -10.01 -12.10
C ALA A 61 -12.06 -8.71 -12.40
N PHE A 62 -11.41 -7.59 -12.17
CA PHE A 62 -11.96 -6.28 -12.47
C PHE A 62 -10.84 -5.28 -12.73
N HIS A 63 -11.22 -4.19 -13.36
CA HIS A 63 -10.33 -3.13 -13.76
C HIS A 63 -10.69 -1.84 -13.03
N LEU A 64 -9.70 -1.15 -12.50
CA LEU A 64 -9.87 0.15 -11.87
C LEU A 64 -9.16 1.22 -12.71
N THR A 65 -9.86 2.31 -12.91
CA THR A 65 -9.23 3.51 -13.48
C THR A 65 -8.38 4.21 -12.44
N PRO A 66 -7.45 5.09 -12.82
CA PRO A 66 -6.67 5.86 -11.87
C PRO A 66 -7.53 6.62 -10.84
N GLU A 67 -8.65 7.18 -11.27
CA GLU A 67 -9.59 7.90 -10.40
C GLU A 67 -10.24 7.00 -9.34
N GLU A 68 -10.51 5.75 -9.69
CA GLU A 68 -11.12 4.75 -8.80
C GLU A 68 -10.09 4.02 -7.93
N GLY A 69 -8.82 4.13 -8.30
CA GLY A 69 -7.69 3.54 -7.60
C GLY A 69 -6.96 4.53 -6.70
N TYR A 70 -5.69 4.76 -7.00
CA TYR A 70 -4.81 5.64 -6.20
C TYR A 70 -4.81 7.10 -6.64
N GLY A 71 -5.72 7.49 -7.53
CA GLY A 71 -5.82 8.82 -8.09
C GLY A 71 -4.97 9.03 -9.33
N GLU A 72 -5.26 10.10 -10.03
CA GLU A 72 -4.44 10.52 -11.17
C GLU A 72 -3.09 11.06 -10.71
N ARG A 73 -2.15 11.02 -11.61
CA ARG A 73 -0.85 11.64 -11.39
C ARG A 73 -0.98 13.15 -11.50
N ASP A 74 -0.58 13.86 -10.47
CA ASP A 74 -0.63 15.31 -10.41
C ASP A 74 0.78 15.89 -10.58
N GLU A 75 0.93 16.81 -11.53
CA GLU A 75 2.19 17.52 -11.77
C GLU A 75 2.59 18.42 -10.59
N ASN A 76 1.65 18.82 -9.74
CA ASN A 76 1.94 19.61 -8.54
C ASN A 76 2.76 18.82 -7.49
N TYR A 77 2.73 17.51 -7.55
CA TYR A 77 3.58 16.64 -6.72
C TYR A 77 4.94 16.35 -7.35
N ILE A 78 5.22 16.91 -8.53
CA ILE A 78 6.55 16.89 -9.14
C ILE A 78 7.22 18.21 -8.79
N MET A 79 8.27 18.15 -7.98
CA MET A 79 8.96 19.33 -7.47
C MET A 79 10.43 19.31 -7.86
N ASP A 80 10.93 20.49 -8.20
CA ASP A 80 12.35 20.71 -8.38
C ASP A 80 12.95 21.11 -7.02
N LEU A 81 13.75 20.23 -6.46
CA LEU A 81 14.45 20.46 -5.19
C LEU A 81 15.90 20.86 -5.43
N ASP A 82 16.43 21.70 -4.56
CA ASP A 82 17.82 22.13 -4.67
C ASP A 82 18.77 20.93 -4.53
N LYS A 83 19.67 20.77 -5.48
CA LYS A 83 20.65 19.69 -5.49
C LYS A 83 21.53 19.67 -4.24
N SER A 84 21.74 20.81 -3.60
CA SER A 84 22.50 20.91 -2.36
C SER A 84 21.94 20.07 -1.22
N MET A 85 20.61 19.84 -1.20
CA MET A 85 19.95 18.97 -0.21
C MET A 85 20.35 17.51 -0.33
N PHE A 86 20.85 17.11 -1.49
CA PHE A 86 21.23 15.74 -1.82
C PHE A 86 22.75 15.55 -1.90
N MET A 87 23.51 16.59 -1.54
CA MET A 87 24.97 16.55 -1.56
C MET A 87 25.51 16.43 -0.14
N GLN A 88 26.53 15.60 0.00
CA GLN A 88 27.33 15.49 1.20
C GLN A 88 28.80 15.72 0.82
N ASN A 89 29.48 16.67 1.49
CA ASN A 89 30.86 17.06 1.17
C ASN A 89 31.08 17.50 -0.30
N ASN A 90 30.14 18.25 -0.87
CA ASN A 90 30.12 18.65 -2.28
C ASN A 90 30.01 17.51 -3.32
N VAL A 91 29.66 16.31 -2.89
CA VAL A 91 29.44 15.15 -3.75
C VAL A 91 27.98 14.70 -3.64
N LEU A 92 27.35 14.43 -4.77
CA LEU A 92 26.00 13.87 -4.81
C LEU A 92 26.00 12.50 -4.12
N MET A 93 25.07 12.28 -3.19
CA MET A 93 24.97 11.00 -2.50
C MET A 93 24.67 9.86 -3.49
N ASP A 94 25.36 8.73 -3.34
CA ASP A 94 25.23 7.57 -4.25
C ASP A 94 23.81 7.01 -4.35
N MET A 95 22.97 7.29 -3.35
CA MET A 95 21.56 6.90 -3.35
C MET A 95 20.69 7.75 -4.29
N VAL A 96 21.18 8.92 -4.71
CA VAL A 96 20.45 9.84 -5.59
C VAL A 96 20.74 9.49 -7.05
N LYS A 97 19.92 8.64 -7.60
CA LYS A 97 19.99 8.20 -9.00
C LYS A 97 18.62 8.35 -9.65
N VAL A 98 18.60 8.60 -10.95
CA VAL A 98 17.34 8.62 -11.71
C VAL A 98 16.60 7.28 -11.54
N GLY A 99 15.34 7.34 -11.10
CA GLY A 99 14.53 6.18 -10.76
C GLY A 99 14.66 5.66 -9.33
N ALA A 100 15.56 6.23 -8.52
CA ALA A 100 15.68 5.87 -7.11
C ALA A 100 14.54 6.46 -6.29
N GLN A 101 14.03 5.68 -5.36
CA GLN A 101 13.06 6.12 -4.37
C GLN A 101 13.79 6.62 -3.12
N LEU A 102 13.50 7.83 -2.73
CA LEU A 102 14.10 8.48 -1.55
C LEU A 102 13.01 8.83 -0.55
N MET A 103 13.28 8.58 0.72
CA MET A 103 12.42 9.04 1.81
C MET A 103 12.82 10.45 2.21
N MET A 104 11.89 11.37 2.12
CA MET A 104 12.05 12.75 2.52
C MET A 104 11.06 13.14 3.61
N GLN A 105 11.23 14.30 4.19
CA GLN A 105 10.27 14.85 5.14
C GLN A 105 9.65 16.12 4.54
N THR A 106 8.35 16.22 4.68
CA THR A 106 7.63 17.46 4.39
C THR A 106 7.96 18.53 5.44
N SER A 107 7.61 19.77 5.15
CA SER A 107 7.73 20.89 6.12
C SER A 107 7.01 20.62 7.44
N ASP A 108 5.99 19.77 7.44
CA ASP A 108 5.24 19.35 8.62
C ASP A 108 5.88 18.16 9.37
N GLY A 109 7.06 17.71 8.92
CA GLY A 109 7.79 16.60 9.51
C GLY A 109 7.27 15.19 9.16
N ARG A 110 6.33 15.09 8.23
CA ARG A 110 5.79 13.79 7.76
C ARG A 110 6.73 13.14 6.76
N PRO A 111 7.01 11.84 6.89
CA PRO A 111 7.79 11.15 5.88
C PRO A 111 6.99 11.02 4.58
N ILE A 112 7.63 11.34 3.47
CA ILE A 112 7.09 11.17 2.13
C ILE A 112 8.13 10.50 1.23
N ALA A 113 7.71 9.51 0.46
CA ALA A 113 8.56 8.87 -0.52
C ALA A 113 8.49 9.65 -1.84
N GLY A 114 9.64 9.95 -2.42
CA GLY A 114 9.74 10.58 -3.72
C GLY A 114 10.64 9.78 -4.65
N ILE A 115 10.33 9.78 -5.93
CA ILE A 115 11.12 9.13 -6.97
C ILE A 115 11.90 10.20 -7.73
N VAL A 116 13.20 9.99 -7.86
CA VAL A 116 14.07 10.87 -8.65
C VAL A 116 13.76 10.67 -10.14
N ARG A 117 13.28 11.71 -10.80
CA ARG A 117 12.97 11.69 -12.24
C ARG A 117 14.10 12.21 -13.08
N GLU A 118 14.76 13.27 -12.62
CA GLU A 118 15.83 13.91 -13.35
C GLU A 118 16.81 14.56 -12.37
N ILE A 119 18.09 14.51 -12.71
CA ILE A 119 19.15 15.17 -11.96
C ILE A 119 19.74 16.26 -12.85
N GLY A 120 19.38 17.50 -12.55
CA GLY A 120 19.92 18.67 -13.23
C GLY A 120 21.23 19.17 -12.63
N ASP A 121 21.71 20.29 -13.14
CA ASP A 121 22.95 20.93 -12.66
C ASP A 121 22.78 21.53 -11.26
N LYS A 122 21.62 22.14 -11.00
CA LYS A 122 21.30 22.86 -9.74
C LYS A 122 20.13 22.28 -8.98
N HIS A 123 19.28 21.53 -9.65
CA HIS A 123 18.04 20.99 -9.09
C HIS A 123 17.93 19.50 -9.37
N VAL A 124 17.24 18.79 -8.50
CA VAL A 124 16.83 17.41 -8.67
C VAL A 124 15.31 17.39 -8.77
N LYS A 125 14.78 16.92 -9.89
CA LYS A 125 13.34 16.77 -10.09
C LYS A 125 12.86 15.51 -9.41
N MET A 126 11.99 15.68 -8.43
CA MET A 126 11.41 14.57 -7.67
C MET A 126 9.90 14.51 -7.86
N ASP A 127 9.42 13.29 -7.96
CA ASP A 127 8.01 12.94 -8.12
C ASP A 127 7.52 12.33 -6.81
N PHE A 128 6.62 13.00 -6.14
CA PHE A 128 6.01 12.58 -4.89
C PHE A 128 4.62 11.95 -5.08
N ASN A 129 4.21 11.68 -6.32
CA ASN A 129 3.00 10.92 -6.58
C ASN A 129 3.15 9.48 -6.07
N HIS A 130 2.02 8.87 -5.70
CA HIS A 130 2.00 7.46 -5.37
C HIS A 130 2.46 6.62 -6.57
N ASP A 131 3.22 5.54 -6.33
CA ASP A 131 3.77 4.68 -7.39
C ASP A 131 2.69 4.11 -8.33
N MET A 132 1.50 3.93 -7.81
CA MET A 132 0.34 3.44 -8.55
C MET A 132 -0.54 4.56 -9.12
N ALA A 133 -0.24 5.83 -8.83
CA ALA A 133 -1.01 6.96 -9.34
C ALA A 133 -0.89 7.07 -10.86
N GLY A 134 -2.01 7.38 -11.51
CA GLY A 134 -2.11 7.51 -12.96
C GLY A 134 -2.03 6.18 -13.73
N LYS A 135 -2.05 5.04 -13.03
CA LYS A 135 -2.02 3.72 -13.64
C LYS A 135 -3.41 3.09 -13.61
N HIS A 136 -3.75 2.45 -14.71
CA HIS A 136 -4.88 1.54 -14.73
C HIS A 136 -4.48 0.26 -14.01
N LEU A 137 -5.34 -0.23 -13.14
CA LEU A 137 -5.06 -1.38 -12.30
C LEU A 137 -6.02 -2.52 -12.64
N HIS A 138 -5.48 -3.68 -12.90
CA HIS A 138 -6.25 -4.90 -13.10
C HIS A 138 -6.02 -5.83 -11.91
N PHE A 139 -7.09 -6.07 -11.16
CA PHE A 139 -7.11 -7.01 -10.06
C PHE A 139 -7.76 -8.31 -10.49
N SER A 140 -7.12 -9.41 -10.21
CA SER A 140 -7.67 -10.75 -10.39
C SER A 140 -7.26 -11.64 -9.23
N GLY A 141 -8.11 -12.57 -8.85
CA GLY A 141 -7.80 -13.46 -7.74
C GLY A 141 -8.91 -14.42 -7.37
N GLU A 142 -8.77 -15.04 -6.22
CA GLU A 142 -9.69 -16.03 -5.66
C GLU A 142 -9.95 -15.70 -4.19
N ILE A 143 -11.20 -15.77 -3.79
CA ILE A 143 -11.62 -15.64 -2.39
C ILE A 143 -11.43 -17.00 -1.73
N LEU A 144 -10.59 -17.07 -0.71
CA LEU A 144 -10.29 -18.32 -0.01
C LEU A 144 -11.25 -18.57 1.16
N ASP A 145 -11.53 -17.54 1.93
CA ASP A 145 -12.41 -17.64 3.10
C ASP A 145 -13.11 -16.31 3.38
N VAL A 146 -14.29 -16.39 3.97
CA VAL A 146 -15.07 -15.24 4.43
C VAL A 146 -15.67 -15.58 5.79
N ARG A 147 -15.34 -14.81 6.82
CA ARG A 147 -15.88 -14.95 8.17
C ARG A 147 -16.34 -13.59 8.72
N GLU A 148 -17.14 -13.62 9.76
CA GLU A 148 -17.48 -12.41 10.49
C GLU A 148 -16.26 -11.90 11.27
N SER A 149 -16.12 -10.58 11.36
CA SER A 149 -15.09 -9.97 12.20
C SER A 149 -15.45 -10.17 13.68
N THR A 150 -14.42 -10.33 14.48
CA THR A 150 -14.51 -10.37 15.93
C THR A 150 -13.89 -9.12 16.54
N ASP A 151 -14.17 -8.82 17.80
CA ASP A 151 -13.58 -7.66 18.49
C ASP A 151 -12.04 -7.71 18.47
N GLU A 152 -11.46 -8.89 18.39
CA GLU A 152 -10.02 -9.10 18.28
C GLU A 152 -9.45 -8.61 16.94
N ASP A 153 -10.22 -8.71 15.86
CA ASP A 153 -9.81 -8.25 14.54
C ASP A 153 -9.72 -6.71 14.45
N PHE A 154 -10.54 -6.01 15.24
CA PHE A 154 -10.51 -4.54 15.33
C PHE A 154 -9.38 -4.03 16.22
N GLY A 155 -8.88 -4.86 17.17
CA GLY A 155 -7.76 -4.52 18.04
C GLY A 155 -6.39 -4.74 17.44
N ALA A 156 -6.28 -5.53 16.37
CA ALA A 156 -5.02 -5.90 15.71
C ALA A 156 -4.56 -4.91 14.63
N GLY A 157 -4.93 -3.66 14.74
CA GLY A 157 -4.44 -2.59 13.85
C GLY A 157 -2.96 -2.29 14.08
N GLY A 158 -2.08 -3.22 13.68
CA GLY A 158 -0.68 -2.95 13.60
C GLY A 158 0.24 -3.94 14.30
N CYS A 159 0.46 -5.11 13.75
CA CYS A 159 1.70 -5.88 13.84
C CYS A 159 1.60 -7.16 13.00
N ALA A 160 1.42 -7.03 11.69
CA ALA A 160 1.73 -8.12 10.79
C ALA A 160 3.26 -8.16 10.59
N GLY A 161 3.96 -8.84 11.51
CA GLY A 161 5.39 -8.97 11.35
C GLY A 161 6.21 -9.40 12.56
N CYS A 162 5.58 -9.84 13.66
CA CYS A 162 6.34 -10.43 14.77
C CYS A 162 6.00 -11.91 14.90
N GLY A 163 6.56 -12.73 14.01
CA GLY A 163 6.79 -14.14 14.29
C GLY A 163 7.91 -14.27 15.31
N GLY A 164 7.57 -14.22 16.59
CA GLY A 164 8.48 -14.41 17.71
C GLY A 164 7.71 -14.94 18.90
N ASP A 165 7.94 -16.21 19.16
CA ASP A 165 7.58 -16.95 20.35
C ASP A 165 7.77 -16.09 21.63
N CYS A 166 6.69 -15.53 22.18
CA CYS A 166 6.68 -14.94 23.50
C CYS A 166 6.17 -15.95 24.52
N GLY A 167 7.03 -16.91 24.82
CA GLY A 167 6.88 -17.75 25.98
C GLY A 167 7.10 -16.94 27.26
N SER A 168 6.12 -17.01 28.15
CA SER A 168 6.17 -16.81 29.60
C SER A 168 6.68 -15.47 30.13
N GLY A 169 5.74 -14.73 30.73
CA GLY A 169 6.01 -13.85 31.86
C GLY A 169 5.92 -12.37 31.64
N CYS A 170 4.73 -11.82 31.59
CA CYS A 170 4.52 -10.41 31.92
C CYS A 170 3.56 -10.28 33.12
N GLU A 171 4.12 -10.56 34.30
CA GLU A 171 3.61 -9.96 35.53
C GLU A 171 4.23 -8.56 35.61
N GLY A 172 3.42 -7.53 35.45
CA GLY A 172 3.89 -6.16 35.64
C GLY A 172 2.94 -5.14 35.03
N GLY A 173 2.10 -4.55 35.88
CA GLY A 173 1.05 -3.61 35.50
C GLY A 173 1.50 -2.44 34.62
N CYS A 174 0.69 -2.11 33.64
CA CYS A 174 0.70 -0.83 32.97
C CYS A 174 -0.13 0.17 33.76
N GLU A 175 0.50 0.82 34.76
CA GLU A 175 0.01 2.07 35.30
C GLU A 175 0.68 3.22 34.57
N GLY A 176 -0.10 4.03 33.90
CA GLY A 176 0.25 5.38 33.52
C GLY A 176 0.52 5.66 32.06
N CYS A 177 -0.54 5.89 31.31
CA CYS A 177 -0.51 6.82 30.17
C CYS A 177 -1.62 7.86 30.37
N HIS A 178 -1.20 9.00 30.85
CA HIS A 178 -1.98 10.24 30.77
C HIS A 178 -1.61 10.96 29.48
#